data_0d53f7d0534cd0da43d7788e4e072f0c
#
_entry.id   0d53f7d0534cd0da43d7788e4e072f0c
#
_cell.length_a   1.000
_cell.length_b   1.000
_cell.length_c   1.000
_cell.angle_alpha   90.00
_cell.angle_beta   90.00
_cell.angle_gamma   90.00
#
_symmetry.space_group_name_H-M   'P 1'
#
loop_
_entity.id
_entity.type
_entity.pdbx_description
1 polymer ?
#
loop_
_entity_poly.entity_id
_entity_poly.type
_entity_poly.pdbx_seq_one_letter_code
_entity_poly.pdbx_strand_id
1 'polypeptide(L)'
;MDAFVEYYSRKDVQQAILRFCKDREVAPRFGDGFGRRPDILQYPGDVLEMAQKGATSFHISEERWEDPLRLKPGVTKKELEENRIGWDLILDIDTPHWDYAKWTAYFLIEALKFHDVKNISIKFSGSKGFHIAVPFESFPTEVHGKKTKYLFPEGPRIITAYLENMIQEMLTNKILETENLDKISTRTGMKKADLLEDGKFNPFKIIEIDTVLISSRHLLRAPYSLHEKTKLVSVPIDINKVLQFEKVDAEPKKAKTNLEYLEVKIK
;
A
#
# COMPACT_ATOMS: atom_id res chain seq x y z
N MET A 1 26.68 -7.93 12.05
CA MET A 1 25.84 -8.38 10.92
C MET A 1 25.02 -7.18 10.47
N ASP A 2 24.84 -6.98 9.18
CA ASP A 2 23.97 -5.92 8.67
C ASP A 2 22.53 -6.13 9.19
N ALA A 3 21.88 -5.08 9.66
CA ALA A 3 20.53 -5.14 10.24
C ALA A 3 19.47 -5.70 9.24
N PHE A 4 19.65 -5.49 7.96
CA PHE A 4 18.79 -6.06 6.93
C PHE A 4 19.00 -7.56 6.82
N VAL A 5 20.25 -8.02 6.77
CA VAL A 5 20.59 -9.45 6.72
C VAL A 5 20.11 -10.15 7.99
N GLU A 6 20.30 -9.53 9.17
CA GLU A 6 19.81 -10.08 10.45
C GLU A 6 18.28 -10.28 10.42
N TYR A 7 17.52 -9.28 9.98
CA TYR A 7 16.08 -9.35 9.92
C TYR A 7 15.60 -10.40 8.90
N TYR A 8 16.16 -10.38 7.69
CA TYR A 8 15.76 -11.30 6.62
C TYR A 8 16.31 -12.72 6.78
N SER A 9 17.19 -12.98 7.77
CA SER A 9 17.60 -14.34 8.16
C SER A 9 16.49 -15.11 8.88
N ARG A 10 15.48 -14.41 9.41
CA ARG A 10 14.35 -15.01 10.10
C ARG A 10 13.48 -15.81 9.13
N LYS A 11 13.28 -17.10 9.41
CA LYS A 11 12.49 -18.00 8.55
C LYS A 11 11.02 -17.60 8.43
N ASP A 12 10.42 -17.10 9.53
CA ASP A 12 9.06 -16.60 9.54
C ASP A 12 8.88 -15.36 8.63
N VAL A 13 9.87 -14.46 8.58
CA VAL A 13 9.89 -13.30 7.70
C VAL A 13 10.02 -13.71 6.24
N GLN A 14 10.93 -14.64 5.93
CA GLN A 14 11.11 -15.16 4.57
C GLN A 14 9.83 -15.75 4.02
N GLN A 15 9.18 -16.61 4.81
CA GLN A 15 7.90 -17.23 4.44
C GLN A 15 6.78 -16.20 4.29
N ALA A 16 6.72 -15.22 5.21
CA ALA A 16 5.72 -14.16 5.17
C ALA A 16 5.85 -13.28 3.92
N ILE A 17 7.07 -12.86 3.55
CA ILE A 17 7.30 -12.08 2.32
C ILE A 17 6.94 -12.91 1.08
N LEU A 18 7.43 -14.14 0.97
CA LEU A 18 7.21 -15.00 -0.19
C LEU A 18 5.73 -15.24 -0.47
N ARG A 19 4.88 -15.35 0.57
CA ARG A 19 3.43 -15.53 0.44
C ARG A 19 2.78 -14.46 -0.45
N PHE A 20 3.29 -13.23 -0.40
CA PHE A 20 2.76 -12.10 -1.17
C PHE A 20 3.41 -11.93 -2.54
N CYS A 21 4.42 -12.73 -2.88
CA CYS A 21 5.13 -12.64 -4.17
C CYS A 21 4.49 -13.51 -5.26
N LYS A 22 3.57 -14.40 -4.90
CA LYS A 22 2.92 -15.28 -5.87
C LYS A 22 2.15 -14.49 -6.93
N ASP A 23 2.33 -14.85 -8.19
CA ASP A 23 1.68 -14.22 -9.36
C ASP A 23 1.97 -12.71 -9.48
N ARG A 24 3.09 -12.21 -8.92
CA ARG A 24 3.47 -10.81 -8.95
C ARG A 24 4.89 -10.58 -9.44
N GLU A 25 5.08 -9.45 -10.10
CA GLU A 25 6.42 -8.93 -10.30
C GLU A 25 6.98 -8.52 -8.94
N VAL A 26 8.21 -8.93 -8.68
CA VAL A 26 8.95 -8.57 -7.46
C VAL A 26 10.13 -7.70 -7.84
N ALA A 27 10.42 -6.68 -7.05
CA ALA A 27 11.60 -5.84 -7.23
C ALA A 27 12.30 -5.61 -5.89
N PRO A 28 13.43 -6.28 -5.65
CA PRO A 28 14.33 -5.94 -4.57
C PRO A 28 14.93 -4.55 -4.79
N ARG A 29 15.10 -3.77 -3.72
CA ARG A 29 15.73 -2.45 -3.76
C ARG A 29 17.15 -2.52 -3.24
N PHE A 30 18.09 -1.97 -4.00
CA PHE A 30 19.52 -1.86 -3.66
C PHE A 30 19.91 -0.39 -3.65
N GLY A 31 20.32 0.12 -2.48
CA GLY A 31 20.62 1.55 -2.35
C GLY A 31 19.45 2.43 -2.78
N ASP A 32 19.66 3.31 -3.76
CA ASP A 32 18.65 4.24 -4.26
C ASP A 32 17.83 3.72 -5.44
N GLY A 33 18.09 2.50 -5.92
CA GLY A 33 17.45 1.92 -7.10
C GLY A 33 16.84 0.54 -6.89
N PHE A 34 15.95 0.16 -7.79
CA PHE A 34 15.49 -1.23 -7.88
C PHE A 34 16.49 -2.10 -8.62
N GLY A 35 16.52 -3.38 -8.27
CA GLY A 35 17.22 -4.40 -9.02
C GLY A 35 16.63 -4.61 -10.41
N ARG A 36 17.08 -5.67 -11.09
CA ARG A 36 16.55 -6.03 -12.41
C ARG A 36 15.04 -6.25 -12.36
N ARG A 37 14.33 -5.75 -13.36
CA ARG A 37 12.89 -5.95 -13.57
C ARG A 37 12.65 -6.49 -14.97
N PRO A 38 11.74 -7.47 -15.15
CA PRO A 38 10.96 -8.18 -14.12
C PRO A 38 11.80 -9.19 -13.33
N ASP A 39 11.38 -9.47 -12.10
CA ASP A 39 11.94 -10.52 -11.26
C ASP A 39 10.85 -11.19 -10.41
N ILE A 40 11.15 -12.34 -9.83
CA ILE A 40 10.27 -13.10 -8.94
C ILE A 40 11.07 -13.66 -7.77
N LEU A 41 10.41 -13.99 -6.66
CA LEU A 41 10.94 -14.82 -5.58
C LEU A 41 10.18 -16.15 -5.58
N GLN A 42 10.90 -17.25 -5.59
CA GLN A 42 10.32 -18.61 -5.66
C GLN A 42 10.45 -19.36 -4.35
N TYR A 43 11.54 -19.13 -3.61
CA TYR A 43 11.85 -19.85 -2.40
C TYR A 43 12.08 -18.87 -1.24
N PRO A 44 11.77 -19.29 0.01
CA PRO A 44 12.03 -18.42 1.18
C PRO A 44 13.49 -17.95 1.27
N GLY A 45 14.43 -18.81 0.88
CA GLY A 45 15.86 -18.51 0.86
C GLY A 45 16.27 -17.37 -0.07
N ASP A 46 15.50 -17.10 -1.13
CA ASP A 46 15.77 -16.03 -2.09
C ASP A 46 15.77 -14.66 -1.40
N VAL A 47 14.90 -14.47 -0.39
CA VAL A 47 14.84 -13.23 0.41
C VAL A 47 16.16 -12.98 1.13
N LEU A 48 16.72 -13.99 1.77
CA LEU A 48 18.00 -13.88 2.46
C LEU A 48 19.16 -13.68 1.47
N GLU A 49 19.16 -14.42 0.37
CA GLU A 49 20.18 -14.33 -0.66
C GLU A 49 20.25 -12.91 -1.23
N MET A 50 19.11 -12.32 -1.56
CA MET A 50 19.04 -10.94 -2.05
C MET A 50 19.49 -9.95 -0.98
N ALA A 51 19.12 -10.14 0.29
CA ALA A 51 19.59 -9.30 1.39
C ALA A 51 21.14 -9.38 1.57
N GLN A 52 21.72 -10.57 1.45
CA GLN A 52 23.17 -10.77 1.47
C GLN A 52 23.88 -10.08 0.29
N LYS A 53 23.20 -9.93 -0.84
CA LYS A 53 23.66 -9.14 -2.00
C LYS A 53 23.43 -7.63 -1.83
N GLY A 54 22.87 -7.20 -0.70
CA GLY A 54 22.64 -5.79 -0.38
C GLY A 54 21.23 -5.27 -0.61
N ALA A 55 20.25 -6.14 -0.85
CA ALA A 55 18.85 -5.71 -0.91
C ALA A 55 18.38 -5.23 0.45
N THR A 56 17.79 -4.03 0.50
CA THR A 56 17.30 -3.39 1.73
C THR A 56 15.79 -3.55 1.89
N SER A 57 15.05 -3.66 0.80
CA SER A 57 13.60 -3.84 0.82
C SER A 57 13.12 -4.61 -0.41
N PHE A 58 11.92 -5.17 -0.30
CA PHE A 58 11.24 -5.90 -1.36
C PHE A 58 9.92 -5.20 -1.71
N HIS A 59 9.64 -5.11 -3.00
CA HIS A 59 8.42 -4.51 -3.54
C HIS A 59 7.72 -5.50 -4.47
N ILE A 60 6.41 -5.43 -4.52
CA ILE A 60 5.55 -6.31 -5.34
C ILE A 60 4.58 -5.47 -6.17
N SER A 61 4.16 -6.00 -7.32
CA SER A 61 3.15 -5.34 -8.15
C SER A 61 1.76 -5.42 -7.52
N GLU A 62 0.94 -4.38 -7.72
CA GLU A 62 -0.50 -4.40 -7.43
C GLU A 62 -1.23 -5.36 -8.36
N GLU A 63 -0.81 -5.35 -9.62
CA GLU A 63 -1.31 -6.27 -10.64
C GLU A 63 -0.79 -7.68 -10.38
N ARG A 64 -1.62 -8.65 -10.74
CA ARG A 64 -1.27 -10.08 -10.74
C ARG A 64 -1.13 -10.56 -12.17
N TRP A 65 -0.13 -11.37 -12.42
CA TRP A 65 0.30 -11.79 -13.73
C TRP A 65 0.29 -13.32 -13.86
N GLU A 66 -0.13 -13.83 -14.99
CA GLU A 66 -0.01 -15.26 -15.31
C GLU A 66 1.46 -15.68 -15.33
N ASP A 67 2.31 -14.86 -15.94
CA ASP A 67 3.77 -15.00 -15.92
C ASP A 67 4.44 -13.63 -15.74
N PRO A 68 4.87 -13.30 -14.50
CA PRO A 68 5.54 -12.03 -14.24
C PRO A 68 6.82 -11.81 -15.06
N LEU A 69 7.54 -12.88 -15.44
CA LEU A 69 8.79 -12.78 -16.19
C LEU A 69 8.59 -12.36 -17.66
N ARG A 70 7.36 -12.38 -18.16
CA ARG A 70 7.00 -11.82 -19.49
C ARG A 70 6.99 -10.29 -19.53
N LEU A 71 7.07 -9.61 -18.39
CA LEU A 71 7.05 -8.15 -18.29
C LEU A 71 8.37 -7.49 -18.70
N LYS A 72 8.96 -7.91 -19.80
CA LYS A 72 10.23 -7.40 -20.29
C LYS A 72 10.09 -5.95 -20.82
N PRO A 73 11.20 -5.20 -20.90
CA PRO A 73 11.18 -3.89 -21.57
C PRO A 73 10.61 -4.00 -22.98
N GLY A 74 9.72 -3.06 -23.35
CA GLY A 74 9.08 -3.04 -24.66
C GLY A 74 7.79 -3.85 -24.77
N VAL A 75 7.32 -4.50 -23.69
CA VAL A 75 6.01 -5.17 -23.66
C VAL A 75 4.90 -4.19 -24.02
N THR A 76 4.03 -4.55 -24.93
CA THR A 76 2.92 -3.72 -25.40
C THR A 76 1.76 -3.72 -24.41
N LYS A 77 0.88 -2.71 -24.50
CA LYS A 77 -0.34 -2.65 -23.67
C LYS A 77 -1.19 -3.92 -23.82
N LYS A 78 -1.32 -4.44 -25.05
CA LYS A 78 -2.08 -5.65 -25.33
C LYS A 78 -1.48 -6.87 -24.62
N GLU A 79 -0.17 -7.06 -24.69
CA GLU A 79 0.53 -8.16 -24.01
C GLU A 79 0.41 -8.05 -22.48
N LEU A 80 0.43 -6.82 -21.91
CA LEU A 80 0.15 -6.59 -20.48
C LEU A 80 -1.28 -7.02 -20.13
N GLU A 81 -2.26 -6.62 -20.91
CA GLU A 81 -3.67 -6.98 -20.68
C GLU A 81 -3.92 -8.48 -20.80
N GLU A 82 -3.29 -9.16 -21.75
CA GLU A 82 -3.37 -10.62 -21.92
C GLU A 82 -2.73 -11.37 -20.74
N ASN A 83 -1.58 -10.87 -20.25
CA ASN A 83 -0.84 -11.48 -19.14
C ASN A 83 -1.44 -11.16 -17.76
N ARG A 84 -2.26 -10.10 -17.64
CA ARG A 84 -2.89 -9.72 -16.36
C ARG A 84 -4.00 -10.69 -16.01
N ILE A 85 -3.90 -11.32 -14.83
CA ILE A 85 -4.95 -12.18 -14.28
C ILE A 85 -5.86 -11.44 -13.29
N GLY A 86 -5.37 -10.34 -12.67
CA GLY A 86 -6.14 -9.50 -11.75
C GLY A 86 -5.31 -8.32 -11.25
N TRP A 87 -5.89 -7.57 -10.33
CA TRP A 87 -5.26 -6.46 -9.60
C TRP A 87 -5.93 -6.28 -8.25
N ASP A 88 -5.17 -5.96 -7.23
CA ASP A 88 -5.76 -5.63 -5.94
C ASP A 88 -5.97 -4.12 -5.85
N LEU A 89 -7.05 -3.68 -5.20
CA LEU A 89 -7.20 -2.28 -4.87
C LEU A 89 -6.23 -1.94 -3.74
N ILE A 90 -5.35 -0.99 -3.98
CA ILE A 90 -4.43 -0.47 -2.98
C ILE A 90 -4.69 1.02 -2.82
N LEU A 91 -5.04 1.44 -1.62
CA LEU A 91 -5.16 2.84 -1.24
C LEU A 91 -3.90 3.20 -0.46
N ASP A 92 -2.99 3.93 -1.11
CA ASP A 92 -1.72 4.37 -0.53
C ASP A 92 -1.90 5.75 0.11
N ILE A 93 -1.87 5.81 1.43
CA ILE A 93 -2.03 7.01 2.23
C ILE A 93 -0.64 7.51 2.60
N ASP A 94 -0.24 8.66 2.10
CA ASP A 94 1.02 9.31 2.49
C ASP A 94 0.79 10.73 3.05
N THR A 95 1.30 10.96 4.25
CA THR A 95 1.33 12.27 4.88
C THR A 95 2.39 12.28 5.99
N PRO A 96 3.12 13.39 6.19
CA PRO A 96 4.05 13.51 7.31
C PRO A 96 3.33 13.59 8.68
N HIS A 97 2.02 13.77 8.70
CA HIS A 97 1.22 13.99 9.90
C HIS A 97 0.58 12.69 10.37
N TRP A 98 1.20 12.07 11.38
CA TRP A 98 0.88 10.71 11.83
C TRP A 98 -0.59 10.49 12.21
N ASP A 99 -1.18 11.43 12.98
CA ASP A 99 -2.59 11.31 13.36
C ASP A 99 -3.53 11.45 12.15
N TYR A 100 -3.18 12.29 11.18
CA TYR A 100 -3.95 12.40 9.94
C TYR A 100 -3.90 11.13 9.12
N ALA A 101 -2.74 10.46 9.03
CA ALA A 101 -2.63 9.17 8.37
C ALA A 101 -3.56 8.13 9.03
N LYS A 102 -3.60 8.08 10.37
CA LYS A 102 -4.47 7.17 11.12
C LYS A 102 -5.96 7.48 10.90
N TRP A 103 -6.36 8.74 10.96
CA TRP A 103 -7.76 9.12 10.73
C TRP A 103 -8.19 8.86 9.29
N THR A 104 -7.35 9.18 8.32
CA THR A 104 -7.63 8.88 6.91
C THR A 104 -7.82 7.38 6.70
N ALA A 105 -6.91 6.55 7.24
CA ALA A 105 -7.03 5.10 7.16
C ALA A 105 -8.31 4.59 7.83
N TYR A 106 -8.64 5.11 8.99
CA TYR A 106 -9.88 4.75 9.70
C TYR A 106 -11.13 5.08 8.87
N PHE A 107 -11.25 6.31 8.35
CA PHE A 107 -12.42 6.70 7.57
C PHE A 107 -12.53 5.94 6.24
N LEU A 108 -11.42 5.64 5.57
CA LEU A 108 -11.43 4.81 4.36
C LEU A 108 -11.89 3.37 4.67
N ILE A 109 -11.46 2.78 5.78
CA ILE A 109 -11.94 1.47 6.22
C ILE A 109 -13.44 1.51 6.50
N GLU A 110 -13.94 2.54 7.19
CA GLU A 110 -15.37 2.68 7.46
C GLU A 110 -16.18 2.92 6.17
N ALA A 111 -15.66 3.70 5.22
CA ALA A 111 -16.27 3.88 3.91
C ALA A 111 -16.36 2.56 3.13
N LEU A 112 -15.30 1.75 3.11
CA LEU A 112 -15.32 0.42 2.50
C LEU A 112 -16.34 -0.52 3.19
N LYS A 113 -16.40 -0.52 4.52
CA LYS A 113 -17.38 -1.29 5.29
C LYS A 113 -18.81 -0.84 4.98
N PHE A 114 -19.05 0.47 4.83
CA PHE A 114 -20.36 1.01 4.44
C PHE A 114 -20.84 0.46 3.09
N HIS A 115 -19.92 0.20 2.18
CA HIS A 115 -20.18 -0.46 0.89
C HIS A 115 -20.16 -1.99 0.97
N ASP A 116 -20.25 -2.56 2.17
CA ASP A 116 -20.30 -4.00 2.41
C ASP A 116 -19.06 -4.77 1.92
N VAL A 117 -17.93 -4.08 1.76
CA VAL A 117 -16.65 -4.73 1.44
C VAL A 117 -16.19 -5.55 2.63
N LYS A 118 -16.04 -6.87 2.46
CA LYS A 118 -15.75 -7.81 3.56
C LYS A 118 -14.24 -8.06 3.75
N ASN A 119 -13.50 -8.12 2.66
CA ASN A 119 -12.08 -8.47 2.68
C ASN A 119 -11.22 -7.20 2.62
N ILE A 120 -11.19 -6.49 3.74
CA ILE A 120 -10.36 -5.28 3.91
C ILE A 120 -9.15 -5.66 4.75
N SER A 121 -7.99 -5.27 4.32
CA SER A 121 -6.75 -5.37 5.09
C SER A 121 -5.99 -4.05 5.08
N ILE A 122 -5.16 -3.83 6.08
CA ILE A 122 -4.32 -2.65 6.21
C ILE A 122 -2.93 -3.04 6.67
N LYS A 123 -1.92 -2.33 6.19
CA LYS A 123 -0.56 -2.41 6.70
C LYS A 123 0.05 -1.02 6.85
N PHE A 124 0.97 -0.87 7.78
CA PHE A 124 1.86 0.28 7.84
C PHE A 124 2.83 0.26 6.64
N SER A 125 3.09 1.38 6.01
CA SER A 125 3.99 1.47 4.85
C SER A 125 5.47 1.25 5.18
N GLY A 126 5.82 1.39 6.46
CA GLY A 126 7.21 1.38 6.96
C GLY A 126 7.78 2.80 7.21
N SER A 127 7.03 3.86 6.89
CA SER A 127 7.52 5.25 7.05
C SER A 127 6.45 6.22 7.53
N LYS A 128 5.57 6.71 6.65
CA LYS A 128 4.70 7.85 6.92
C LYS A 128 3.22 7.51 6.94
N GLY A 129 2.80 6.43 6.30
CA GLY A 129 1.39 6.17 6.09
C GLY A 129 1.01 4.70 6.11
N PHE A 130 -0.10 4.41 5.45
CA PHE A 130 -0.71 3.09 5.45
C PHE A 130 -1.12 2.69 4.03
N HIS A 131 -1.07 1.39 3.74
CA HIS A 131 -1.70 0.83 2.54
C HIS A 131 -2.92 0.01 2.97
N ILE A 132 -4.11 0.44 2.56
CA ILE A 132 -5.34 -0.35 2.68
C ILE A 132 -5.47 -1.17 1.40
N ALA A 133 -5.87 -2.43 1.53
CA ALA A 133 -6.00 -3.32 0.40
C ALA A 133 -7.31 -4.08 0.40
N VAL A 134 -7.86 -4.27 -0.81
CA VAL A 134 -8.99 -5.16 -1.10
C VAL A 134 -8.54 -6.12 -2.19
N PRO A 135 -8.54 -7.45 -1.94
CA PRO A 135 -8.08 -8.44 -2.92
C PRO A 135 -9.01 -8.51 -4.13
N PHE A 136 -8.44 -8.83 -5.28
CA PHE A 136 -9.15 -8.90 -6.56
C PHE A 136 -10.39 -9.81 -6.52
N GLU A 137 -10.34 -10.89 -5.77
CA GLU A 137 -11.44 -11.83 -5.60
C GLU A 137 -12.66 -11.24 -4.90
N SER A 138 -12.54 -10.06 -4.29
CA SER A 138 -13.66 -9.33 -3.68
C SER A 138 -14.48 -8.53 -4.71
N PHE A 139 -13.97 -8.39 -5.92
CA PHE A 139 -14.66 -7.70 -7.01
C PHE A 139 -15.48 -8.67 -7.85
N PRO A 140 -16.58 -8.20 -8.48
CA PRO A 140 -17.31 -9.01 -9.45
C PRO A 140 -16.38 -9.34 -10.64
N THR A 141 -16.60 -10.49 -11.25
CA THR A 141 -15.81 -10.93 -12.41
C THR A 141 -15.94 -10.01 -13.62
N GLU A 142 -17.08 -9.29 -13.68
CA GLU A 142 -17.43 -8.38 -14.78
C GLU A 142 -18.20 -7.16 -14.26
N VAL A 143 -17.93 -5.99 -14.84
CA VAL A 143 -18.60 -4.72 -14.56
C VAL A 143 -18.99 -4.10 -15.90
N HIS A 144 -20.29 -3.82 -16.12
CA HIS A 144 -20.84 -3.24 -17.36
C HIS A 144 -20.36 -3.93 -18.64
N GLY A 145 -20.34 -5.26 -18.66
CA GLY A 145 -19.93 -6.05 -19.83
C GLY A 145 -18.42 -6.14 -20.07
N LYS A 146 -17.60 -5.62 -19.14
CA LYS A 146 -16.14 -5.75 -19.18
C LYS A 146 -15.63 -6.61 -18.04
N LYS A 147 -14.72 -7.54 -18.34
CA LYS A 147 -14.03 -8.31 -17.30
C LYS A 147 -13.25 -7.37 -16.39
N THR A 148 -13.43 -7.50 -15.09
CA THR A 148 -12.85 -6.60 -14.07
C THR A 148 -11.33 -6.53 -14.18
N LYS A 149 -10.64 -7.60 -14.57
CA LYS A 149 -9.19 -7.57 -14.77
C LYS A 149 -8.71 -6.55 -15.81
N TYR A 150 -9.57 -6.12 -16.75
CA TYR A 150 -9.26 -5.10 -17.77
C TYR A 150 -9.60 -3.68 -17.35
N LEU A 151 -10.11 -3.48 -16.15
CA LEU A 151 -10.43 -2.15 -15.63
C LEU A 151 -9.23 -1.44 -14.97
N PHE A 152 -8.06 -2.05 -14.97
CA PHE A 152 -6.84 -1.44 -14.46
C PHE A 152 -6.16 -0.57 -15.54
N PRO A 153 -5.70 0.65 -15.21
CA PRO A 153 -5.67 1.29 -13.88
C PRO A 153 -6.90 2.15 -13.56
N GLU A 154 -7.84 2.35 -14.48
CA GLU A 154 -8.96 3.28 -14.33
C GLU A 154 -9.93 2.87 -13.22
N GLY A 155 -10.19 1.58 -13.06
CA GLY A 155 -11.07 1.07 -12.01
C GLY A 155 -10.61 1.47 -10.60
N PRO A 156 -9.38 1.13 -10.19
CA PRO A 156 -8.84 1.59 -8.92
C PRO A 156 -8.85 3.11 -8.74
N ARG A 157 -8.50 3.88 -9.77
CA ARG A 157 -8.52 5.36 -9.73
C ARG A 157 -9.91 5.93 -9.44
N ILE A 158 -10.93 5.42 -10.13
CA ILE A 158 -12.32 5.85 -9.92
C ILE A 158 -12.77 5.51 -8.50
N ILE A 159 -12.47 4.30 -8.02
CA ILE A 159 -12.81 3.87 -6.66
C ILE A 159 -12.12 4.78 -5.63
N THR A 160 -10.84 5.05 -5.80
CA THR A 160 -10.08 5.91 -4.87
C THR A 160 -10.64 7.32 -4.83
N ALA A 161 -10.87 7.95 -5.98
CA ALA A 161 -11.46 9.30 -6.06
C ALA A 161 -12.86 9.38 -5.42
N TYR A 162 -13.67 8.33 -5.61
CA TYR A 162 -14.97 8.22 -4.96
C TYR A 162 -14.86 8.15 -3.44
N LEU A 163 -13.94 7.31 -2.92
CA LEU A 163 -13.72 7.16 -1.48
C LEU A 163 -13.15 8.44 -0.86
N GLU A 164 -12.23 9.12 -1.53
CA GLU A 164 -11.73 10.45 -1.11
C GLU A 164 -12.87 11.44 -0.91
N ASN A 165 -13.72 11.57 -1.92
CA ASN A 165 -14.88 12.47 -1.85
C ASN A 165 -15.82 12.09 -0.68
N MET A 166 -16.05 10.79 -0.50
CA MET A 166 -16.94 10.30 0.57
C MET A 166 -16.44 10.62 1.97
N ILE A 167 -15.13 10.56 2.21
CA ILE A 167 -14.56 10.79 3.55
C ILE A 167 -14.18 12.25 3.83
N GLN A 168 -14.15 13.11 2.80
CA GLN A 168 -13.59 14.47 2.87
C GLN A 168 -14.20 15.29 4.01
N GLU A 169 -15.51 15.32 4.15
CA GLU A 169 -16.18 16.10 5.19
C GLU A 169 -15.90 15.56 6.59
N MET A 170 -15.97 14.25 6.77
CA MET A 170 -15.68 13.60 8.06
C MET A 170 -14.24 13.82 8.49
N LEU A 171 -13.31 13.69 7.56
CA LEU A 171 -11.89 13.92 7.82
C LEU A 171 -11.58 15.39 8.11
N THR A 172 -12.19 16.32 7.36
CA THR A 172 -12.12 17.77 7.61
C THR A 172 -12.56 18.10 9.03
N ASN A 173 -13.75 17.64 9.41
CA ASN A 173 -14.30 17.88 10.75
C ASN A 173 -13.40 17.31 11.83
N LYS A 174 -12.91 16.08 11.65
CA LYS A 174 -12.01 15.43 12.60
C LYS A 174 -10.70 16.19 12.81
N ILE A 175 -10.12 16.72 11.76
CA ILE A 175 -8.89 17.53 11.84
C ILE A 175 -9.18 18.86 12.55
N LEU A 176 -10.25 19.56 12.17
CA LEU A 176 -10.60 20.86 12.75
C LEU A 176 -11.10 20.80 14.20
N GLU A 177 -11.56 19.63 14.68
CA GLU A 177 -11.82 19.39 16.11
C GLU A 177 -10.53 19.44 16.95
N THR A 178 -9.41 19.06 16.38
CA THR A 178 -8.13 18.95 17.11
C THR A 178 -7.24 20.17 16.96
N GLU A 179 -7.31 20.86 15.83
CA GLU A 179 -6.51 22.04 15.57
C GLU A 179 -7.19 22.99 14.56
N ASN A 180 -6.94 24.28 14.72
CA ASN A 180 -7.46 25.30 13.79
C ASN A 180 -6.52 25.52 12.59
N LEU A 181 -7.02 26.23 11.57
CA LEU A 181 -6.25 26.52 10.34
C LEU A 181 -4.92 27.23 10.58
N ASP A 182 -4.79 28.04 11.63
CA ASP A 182 -3.54 28.72 11.98
C ASP A 182 -2.46 27.72 12.38
N LYS A 183 -2.82 26.76 13.23
CA LYS A 183 -1.93 25.69 13.66
C LYS A 183 -1.54 24.77 12.49
N ILE A 184 -2.52 24.42 11.66
CA ILE A 184 -2.29 23.61 10.46
C ILE A 184 -1.30 24.32 9.52
N SER A 185 -1.54 25.60 9.21
CA SER A 185 -0.67 26.43 8.38
C SER A 185 0.77 26.50 8.93
N THR A 186 0.91 26.75 10.23
CA THR A 186 2.22 26.82 10.90
C THR A 186 2.95 25.47 10.83
N ARG A 187 2.27 24.37 11.09
CA ARG A 187 2.84 23.03 11.15
C ARG A 187 3.23 22.50 9.76
N THR A 188 2.44 22.79 8.74
CA THR A 188 2.68 22.37 7.37
C THR A 188 3.62 23.30 6.59
N GLY A 189 3.78 24.54 7.06
CA GLY A 189 4.48 25.60 6.34
C GLY A 189 3.69 26.14 5.15
N MET A 190 2.45 25.72 4.93
CA MET A 190 1.58 26.15 3.85
C MET A 190 0.81 27.41 4.23
N LYS A 191 0.54 28.31 3.27
CA LYS A 191 -0.35 29.45 3.48
C LYS A 191 -1.78 28.94 3.67
N LYS A 192 -2.57 29.64 4.53
CA LYS A 192 -3.97 29.28 4.75
C LYS A 192 -4.78 29.18 3.44
N ALA A 193 -4.53 30.08 2.50
CA ALA A 193 -5.21 30.08 1.21
C ALA A 193 -4.96 28.77 0.41
N ASP A 194 -3.76 28.19 0.52
CA ASP A 194 -3.39 26.97 -0.18
C ASP A 194 -4.02 25.70 0.46
N LEU A 195 -4.49 25.82 1.71
CA LEU A 195 -5.20 24.78 2.44
C LEU A 195 -6.71 24.76 2.13
N LEU A 196 -7.21 25.76 1.41
CA LEU A 196 -8.63 25.93 1.13
C LEU A 196 -8.95 25.50 -0.32
N GLU A 197 -10.15 24.98 -0.48
CA GLU A 197 -10.82 24.77 -1.76
C GLU A 197 -12.26 25.27 -1.63
N ASP A 198 -12.69 26.14 -2.51
CA ASP A 198 -14.00 26.84 -2.44
C ASP A 198 -14.28 27.49 -1.08
N GLY A 199 -13.22 28.06 -0.45
CA GLY A 199 -13.30 28.74 0.85
C GLY A 199 -13.37 27.81 2.06
N LYS A 200 -13.31 26.50 1.88
CA LYS A 200 -13.33 25.49 2.96
C LYS A 200 -11.99 24.74 3.02
N PHE A 201 -11.61 24.32 4.24
CA PHE A 201 -10.42 23.49 4.41
C PHE A 201 -10.58 22.15 3.67
N ASN A 202 -9.60 21.84 2.82
CA ASN A 202 -9.50 20.55 2.15
C ASN A 202 -8.32 19.76 2.73
N PRO A 203 -8.55 18.64 3.43
CA PRO A 203 -7.50 17.83 4.02
C PRO A 203 -6.55 17.21 2.98
N PHE A 204 -7.01 17.00 1.76
CA PHE A 204 -6.20 16.42 0.67
C PHE A 204 -5.18 17.40 0.06
N LYS A 205 -5.10 18.65 0.58
CA LYS A 205 -3.95 19.53 0.33
C LYS A 205 -2.69 19.13 1.13
N ILE A 206 -2.86 18.31 2.18
CA ILE A 206 -1.78 17.89 3.09
C ILE A 206 -1.73 16.38 3.32
N ILE A 207 -2.70 15.66 2.81
CA ILE A 207 -2.78 14.19 2.81
C ILE A 207 -2.89 13.76 1.36
N GLU A 208 -2.03 12.88 0.94
CA GLU A 208 -2.08 12.26 -0.38
C GLU A 208 -2.66 10.85 -0.26
N ILE A 209 -3.69 10.56 -1.07
CA ILE A 209 -4.08 9.18 -1.37
C ILE A 209 -3.73 9.00 -2.84
N ASP A 210 -2.68 8.21 -3.10
CA ASP A 210 -2.06 8.21 -4.40
C ASP A 210 -2.95 7.57 -5.47
N THR A 211 -3.60 8.42 -6.26
CA THR A 211 -4.37 8.03 -7.45
C THR A 211 -3.55 8.09 -8.73
N VAL A 212 -2.46 8.86 -8.72
CA VAL A 212 -1.66 9.14 -9.93
C VAL A 212 -0.66 8.03 -10.19
N LEU A 213 -0.08 7.45 -9.13
CA LEU A 213 0.86 6.32 -9.25
C LEU A 213 0.17 4.99 -9.55
N ILE A 214 -1.17 4.89 -9.46
CA ILE A 214 -1.90 3.71 -9.96
C ILE A 214 -1.68 3.64 -11.47
N SER A 215 -0.69 2.87 -11.85
CA SER A 215 -0.25 2.68 -13.24
C SER A 215 0.24 1.26 -13.42
N SER A 216 0.25 0.80 -14.67
CA SER A 216 0.73 -0.55 -14.96
C SER A 216 2.16 -0.73 -14.48
N ARG A 217 2.40 -1.86 -13.79
CA ARG A 217 3.68 -2.23 -13.17
C ARG A 217 4.11 -1.32 -12.01
N HIS A 218 3.16 -0.60 -11.40
CA HIS A 218 3.43 0.06 -10.13
C HIS A 218 3.75 -0.97 -9.03
N LEU A 219 4.65 -0.59 -8.14
CA LEU A 219 5.16 -1.46 -7.09
C LEU A 219 4.88 -0.85 -5.72
N LEU A 220 4.28 -1.63 -4.83
CA LEU A 220 4.17 -1.30 -3.42
C LEU A 220 5.18 -2.11 -2.60
N ARG A 221 5.57 -1.58 -1.43
CA ARG A 221 6.41 -2.34 -0.50
C ARG A 221 5.70 -3.61 -0.06
N ALA A 222 6.37 -4.75 -0.18
CA ALA A 222 5.81 -6.02 0.25
C ALA A 222 5.51 -6.02 1.76
N PRO A 223 4.42 -6.66 2.19
CA PRO A 223 4.20 -6.91 3.62
C PRO A 223 5.42 -7.60 4.24
N TYR A 224 5.77 -7.20 5.44
CA TYR A 224 6.95 -7.66 6.20
C TYR A 224 8.31 -7.26 5.62
N SER A 225 8.36 -6.49 4.53
CA SER A 225 9.61 -5.88 4.07
C SER A 225 10.00 -4.69 4.95
N LEU A 226 11.31 -4.49 5.15
CA LEU A 226 11.82 -3.30 5.82
C LEU A 226 11.73 -2.08 4.92
N HIS A 227 11.59 -0.92 5.53
CA HIS A 227 11.79 0.35 4.84
C HIS A 227 13.29 0.71 4.87
N GLU A 228 13.87 1.04 3.72
CA GLU A 228 15.32 1.23 3.55
C GLU A 228 15.92 2.32 4.44
N LYS A 229 15.16 3.39 4.75
CA LYS A 229 15.64 4.52 5.56
C LYS A 229 15.31 4.36 7.04
N THR A 230 14.05 4.04 7.37
CA THR A 230 13.56 3.95 8.75
C THR A 230 13.93 2.64 9.42
N LYS A 231 14.17 1.58 8.64
CA LYS A 231 14.33 0.18 9.09
C LYS A 231 13.12 -0.38 9.83
N LEU A 232 11.98 0.29 9.75
CA LEU A 232 10.71 -0.22 10.25
C LEU A 232 10.12 -1.23 9.27
N VAL A 233 9.38 -2.18 9.81
CA VAL A 233 8.70 -3.22 9.02
C VAL A 233 7.42 -2.67 8.41
N SER A 234 7.16 -2.96 7.14
CA SER A 234 5.85 -2.75 6.53
C SER A 234 4.90 -3.83 7.04
N VAL A 235 4.36 -3.62 8.25
CA VAL A 235 3.66 -4.63 9.02
C VAL A 235 2.14 -4.54 8.82
N PRO A 236 1.45 -5.67 8.50
CA PRO A 236 0.00 -5.75 8.56
C PRO A 236 -0.53 -5.44 9.97
N ILE A 237 -1.69 -4.80 10.02
CA ILE A 237 -2.33 -4.33 11.26
C ILE A 237 -3.77 -4.85 11.29
N ASP A 238 -4.29 -5.14 12.47
CA ASP A 238 -5.72 -5.38 12.65
C ASP A 238 -6.50 -4.10 12.28
N ILE A 239 -7.46 -4.22 11.36
CA ILE A 239 -8.26 -3.08 10.86
C ILE A 239 -8.97 -2.30 11.97
N ASN A 240 -9.27 -2.95 13.11
CA ASN A 240 -9.92 -2.32 14.25
C ASN A 240 -8.93 -1.61 15.20
N LYS A 241 -7.63 -1.73 14.95
CA LYS A 241 -6.56 -1.20 15.80
C LYS A 241 -5.73 -0.10 15.13
N VAL A 242 -6.15 0.40 13.97
CA VAL A 242 -5.38 1.41 13.23
C VAL A 242 -5.15 2.69 14.04
N LEU A 243 -6.14 3.14 14.83
CA LEU A 243 -6.01 4.34 15.66
C LEU A 243 -5.05 4.18 16.84
N GLN A 244 -4.86 2.93 17.33
CA GLN A 244 -3.95 2.62 18.44
C GLN A 244 -2.54 2.24 17.98
N PHE A 245 -2.36 1.99 16.68
CA PHE A 245 -1.06 1.59 16.14
C PHE A 245 -0.04 2.72 16.25
N GLU A 246 1.15 2.38 16.71
CA GLU A 246 2.28 3.30 16.80
C GLU A 246 3.51 2.76 16.03
N LYS A 247 4.35 3.66 15.52
CA LYS A 247 5.53 3.28 14.72
C LYS A 247 6.49 2.33 15.45
N VAL A 248 6.52 2.40 16.77
CA VAL A 248 7.32 1.50 17.62
C VAL A 248 6.87 0.04 17.51
N ASP A 249 5.60 -0.22 17.15
CA ASP A 249 5.07 -1.58 16.95
C ASP A 249 5.62 -2.22 15.66
N ALA A 250 6.14 -1.41 14.74
CA ALA A 250 6.77 -1.85 13.50
C ALA A 250 8.29 -2.07 13.61
N GLU A 251 8.87 -1.98 14.81
CA GLU A 251 10.27 -2.34 15.00
C GLU A 251 10.52 -3.82 14.66
N PRO A 252 11.63 -4.18 13.98
CA PRO A 252 11.92 -5.55 13.55
C PRO A 252 11.80 -6.62 14.64
N LYS A 253 12.14 -6.26 15.88
CA LYS A 253 12.07 -7.16 17.04
C LYS A 253 10.65 -7.37 17.56
N LYS A 254 9.73 -6.44 17.30
CA LYS A 254 8.33 -6.49 17.77
C LYS A 254 7.38 -7.03 16.69
N ALA A 255 7.71 -6.82 15.42
CA ALA A 255 6.87 -7.22 14.31
C ALA A 255 6.67 -8.75 14.29
N LYS A 256 5.40 -9.16 14.38
CA LYS A 256 4.96 -10.54 14.28
C LYS A 256 4.45 -10.82 12.87
N THR A 257 4.76 -12.00 12.33
CA THR A 257 4.43 -12.41 10.96
C THR A 257 3.12 -13.19 10.85
N ASN A 258 2.22 -13.02 11.81
CA ASN A 258 0.98 -13.79 11.97
C ASN A 258 -0.28 -13.06 11.46
N LEU A 259 -0.16 -11.82 10.97
CA LEU A 259 -1.29 -11.11 10.39
C LEU A 259 -1.33 -11.30 8.89
N GLU A 260 -2.52 -11.57 8.39
CA GLU A 260 -2.80 -11.71 6.97
C GLU A 260 -3.00 -10.33 6.32
N TYR A 261 -2.62 -10.23 5.05
CA TYR A 261 -2.84 -9.07 4.20
C TYR A 261 -3.25 -9.57 2.82
N LEU A 262 -4.26 -8.97 2.22
CA LEU A 262 -4.84 -9.45 0.95
C LEU A 262 -5.43 -10.87 1.04
N GLU A 263 -5.91 -11.28 2.22
CA GLU A 263 -6.56 -12.58 2.39
C GLU A 263 -8.04 -12.51 2.04
N VAL A 264 -8.48 -13.50 1.28
CA VAL A 264 -9.92 -13.71 1.01
C VAL A 264 -10.49 -14.61 2.09
N LYS A 265 -11.31 -14.05 2.94
CA LYS A 265 -12.09 -14.86 3.90
C LYS A 265 -13.23 -15.52 3.15
N ILE A 266 -13.02 -16.75 2.73
CA ILE A 266 -14.08 -17.59 2.19
C ILE A 266 -15.07 -17.87 3.33
N LYS A 267 -16.34 -17.49 3.11
CA LYS A 267 -17.43 -17.90 4.00
C LYS A 267 -17.88 -19.31 3.67
#